data_e0ac8dc15441015332224dc5d6e23be2
#
_entry.id   e0ac8dc15441015332224dc5d6e23be2
#
_cell.length_a   1.000
_cell.length_b   1.000
_cell.length_c   1.000
_cell.angle_alpha   90.00
_cell.angle_beta   90.00
_cell.angle_gamma   90.00
#
_symmetry.space_group_name_H-M   'P 1'
#
loop_
_entity.id
_entity.type
_entity.pdbx_description
1 polymer ?
#
loop_
_entity_poly.entity_id
_entity_poly.type
_entity_poly.pdbx_seq_one_letter_code
_entity_poly.pdbx_strand_id
1 'polypeptide(L)'
;WDDDDWYASEHLLDLVAAMRYSGASVVAKAAEYVYLSSLNLTLRRFPEGAETFSTTVAGGTLMLTRSTLKEMGGWPAGPRRVDRLLIEGIEAVGGTIYRSHGVGYLLRRDSYAANHTWQVDDDYFLAQAVDQRPGLDLQFAGVVA
;
A
#
# COMPACT_ATOMS: atom_id res chain seq x y z
N TRP A 1 3.01 -8.71 2.84
CA TRP A 1 1.98 -8.22 3.76
C TRP A 1 2.61 -7.85 5.09
N ASP A 2 2.17 -6.74 5.64
CA ASP A 2 2.58 -6.30 6.97
C ASP A 2 1.61 -6.89 8.00
N ASP A 3 2.10 -7.30 9.14
CA ASP A 3 1.34 -8.03 10.17
C ASP A 3 0.50 -7.11 11.06
N ASP A 4 0.68 -5.81 10.94
CA ASP A 4 -0.05 -4.77 11.66
C ASP A 4 -1.15 -4.07 10.83
N ASP A 5 -1.25 -4.35 9.53
CA ASP A 5 -2.26 -3.81 8.63
C ASP A 5 -3.49 -4.73 8.52
N TRP A 6 -4.60 -4.20 7.99
CA TRP A 6 -5.80 -4.98 7.70
C TRP A 6 -6.03 -5.15 6.21
N TYR A 7 -6.41 -6.38 5.84
CA TYR A 7 -6.65 -6.81 4.47
C TYR A 7 -8.02 -7.50 4.36
N ALA A 8 -8.82 -7.13 3.37
CA ALA A 8 -10.06 -7.82 3.05
C ALA A 8 -9.80 -9.23 2.48
N SER A 9 -10.80 -10.09 2.54
CA SER A 9 -10.73 -11.45 1.96
C SER A 9 -10.41 -11.44 0.47
N GLU A 10 -10.87 -10.42 -0.27
CA GLU A 10 -10.69 -10.27 -1.71
C GLU A 10 -9.36 -9.61 -2.10
N HIS A 11 -8.53 -9.23 -1.13
CA HIS A 11 -7.30 -8.46 -1.37
C HIS A 11 -6.40 -9.05 -2.47
N LEU A 12 -6.16 -10.37 -2.42
CA LEU A 12 -5.35 -11.05 -3.44
C LEU A 12 -6.05 -11.10 -4.80
N LEU A 13 -7.35 -11.29 -4.81
CA LEU A 13 -8.13 -11.34 -6.04
C LEU A 13 -8.09 -10.00 -6.76
N ASP A 14 -8.22 -8.90 -6.01
CA ASP A 14 -8.11 -7.54 -6.55
C ASP A 14 -6.74 -7.31 -7.21
N LEU A 15 -5.67 -7.69 -6.53
CA LEU A 15 -4.31 -7.53 -7.06
C LEU A 15 -4.07 -8.40 -8.30
N VAL A 16 -4.57 -9.64 -8.32
CA VAL A 16 -4.50 -10.52 -9.50
C VAL A 16 -5.29 -9.92 -10.66
N ALA A 17 -6.48 -9.37 -10.41
CA ALA A 17 -7.27 -8.69 -11.42
C ALA A 17 -6.52 -7.46 -11.94
N ALA A 18 -5.99 -6.61 -11.05
CA ALA A 18 -5.20 -5.43 -11.41
C ALA A 18 -3.99 -5.78 -12.30
N MET A 19 -3.27 -6.84 -11.96
CA MET A 19 -2.16 -7.33 -12.78
C MET A 19 -2.60 -7.74 -14.18
N ARG A 20 -3.74 -8.41 -14.31
CA ARG A 20 -4.28 -8.88 -15.60
C ARG A 20 -4.71 -7.72 -16.50
N TYR A 21 -5.47 -6.75 -15.98
CA TYR A 21 -5.98 -5.68 -16.82
C TYR A 21 -4.96 -4.58 -17.09
N SER A 22 -4.01 -4.34 -16.19
CA SER A 22 -2.96 -3.33 -16.38
C SER A 22 -1.78 -3.83 -17.22
N GLY A 23 -1.51 -5.14 -17.16
CA GLY A 23 -0.30 -5.72 -17.76
C GLY A 23 0.99 -5.31 -17.04
N ALA A 24 0.92 -4.75 -15.84
CA ALA A 24 2.07 -4.28 -15.08
C ALA A 24 2.92 -5.43 -14.56
N SER A 25 4.23 -5.17 -14.39
CA SER A 25 5.18 -6.12 -13.80
C SER A 25 4.95 -6.30 -12.31
N VAL A 26 4.50 -5.23 -11.65
CA VAL A 26 4.16 -5.18 -10.24
C VAL A 26 2.84 -4.44 -10.06
N VAL A 27 2.01 -4.91 -9.14
CA VAL A 27 0.79 -4.22 -8.71
C VAL A 27 0.82 -4.03 -7.21
N ALA A 28 0.20 -2.96 -6.74
CA ALA A 28 -0.01 -2.69 -5.33
C ALA A 28 -1.24 -1.81 -5.13
N LYS A 29 -1.76 -1.76 -3.92
CA LYS A 29 -2.88 -0.86 -3.60
C LYS A 29 -2.38 0.56 -3.30
N ALA A 30 -3.24 1.53 -3.51
CA ALA A 30 -3.07 2.87 -2.96
C ALA A 30 -3.16 2.81 -1.43
N ALA A 31 -2.31 3.56 -0.72
CA ALA A 31 -2.46 3.79 0.72
C ALA A 31 -3.56 4.83 0.97
N GLU A 32 -4.77 4.51 0.55
CA GLU A 32 -5.92 5.40 0.55
C GLU A 32 -6.55 5.51 1.92
N TYR A 33 -6.64 4.39 2.64
CA TYR A 33 -7.23 4.33 3.97
C TYR A 33 -6.14 4.14 5.02
N VAL A 34 -6.18 4.94 6.07
CA VAL A 34 -5.20 4.93 7.16
C VAL A 34 -5.92 5.07 8.49
N TYR A 35 -5.59 4.21 9.45
CA TYR A 35 -6.01 4.35 10.83
C TYR A 35 -4.87 4.93 11.67
N LEU A 36 -5.09 6.11 12.25
CA LEU A 36 -4.19 6.77 13.18
C LEU A 36 -4.60 6.41 14.62
N SER A 37 -3.85 5.50 15.25
CA SER A 37 -4.21 5.02 16.59
C SER A 37 -4.05 6.10 17.67
N SER A 38 -3.10 7.04 17.50
CA SER A 38 -2.87 8.20 18.37
C SER A 38 -4.09 9.11 18.50
N LEU A 39 -4.83 9.30 17.39
CA LEU A 39 -5.99 10.16 17.29
C LEU A 39 -7.30 9.38 17.31
N ASN A 40 -7.23 8.06 17.26
CA ASN A 40 -8.38 7.17 17.11
C ASN A 40 -9.29 7.59 15.93
N LEU A 41 -8.66 7.79 14.76
CA LEU A 41 -9.31 8.23 13.52
C LEU A 41 -8.95 7.31 12.35
N THR A 42 -9.96 6.96 11.54
CA THR A 42 -9.77 6.35 10.23
C THR A 42 -9.92 7.44 9.16
N LEU A 43 -8.92 7.58 8.31
CA LEU A 43 -8.85 8.60 7.26
C LEU A 43 -8.98 7.94 5.88
N ARG A 44 -9.61 8.67 4.94
CA ARG A 44 -9.49 8.44 3.51
C ARG A 44 -8.67 9.56 2.89
N ARG A 45 -7.70 9.20 2.06
CA ARG A 45 -6.74 10.11 1.42
C ARG A 45 -6.89 10.01 -0.10
N PHE A 46 -6.54 11.04 -0.81
CA PHE A 46 -6.46 11.19 -2.29
C PHE A 46 -6.97 10.00 -3.13
N PRO A 47 -8.27 9.77 -3.21
CA PRO A 47 -8.84 8.68 -3.99
C PRO A 47 -8.52 8.76 -5.50
N GLU A 48 -8.27 9.96 -6.02
CA GLU A 48 -7.88 10.22 -7.41
C GLU A 48 -6.52 9.62 -7.79
N GLY A 49 -5.72 9.24 -6.81
CA GLY A 49 -4.43 8.60 -7.03
C GLY A 49 -4.48 7.11 -7.36
N ALA A 50 -5.66 6.48 -7.39
CA ALA A 50 -5.82 5.06 -7.70
C ALA A 50 -5.95 4.79 -9.21
N GLU A 51 -5.89 3.51 -9.60
CA GLU A 51 -6.08 3.02 -10.98
C GLU A 51 -5.16 3.68 -12.00
N THR A 52 -3.86 3.77 -11.67
CA THR A 52 -2.86 4.41 -12.52
C THR A 52 -1.48 3.79 -12.35
N PHE A 53 -0.63 3.95 -13.37
CA PHE A 53 0.79 3.62 -13.23
C PHE A 53 1.46 4.63 -12.30
N SER A 54 2.12 4.14 -11.25
CA SER A 54 2.75 4.97 -10.24
C SER A 54 3.78 4.19 -9.44
N THR A 55 4.85 4.85 -9.04
CA THR A 55 5.86 4.31 -8.12
C THR A 55 5.54 4.60 -6.65
N THR A 56 4.50 5.40 -6.39
CA THR A 56 4.00 5.66 -5.05
C THR A 56 2.86 4.70 -4.72
N VAL A 57 3.13 3.65 -3.99
CA VAL A 57 2.20 2.57 -3.65
C VAL A 57 2.35 2.16 -2.18
N ALA A 58 1.36 1.43 -1.66
CA ALA A 58 1.44 0.85 -0.32
C ALA A 58 2.40 -0.34 -0.31
N GLY A 59 3.54 -0.22 0.38
CA GLY A 59 4.59 -1.23 0.42
C GLY A 59 4.13 -2.60 0.91
N GLY A 60 3.24 -2.65 1.91
CA GLY A 60 2.66 -3.88 2.45
C GLY A 60 1.71 -4.62 1.50
N THR A 61 1.46 -4.09 0.27
CA THR A 61 0.51 -4.68 -0.69
C THR A 61 1.16 -5.11 -2.01
N LEU A 62 2.47 -5.01 -2.13
CA LEU A 62 3.20 -5.32 -3.36
C LEU A 62 2.99 -6.77 -3.79
N MET A 63 2.57 -6.97 -5.04
CA MET A 63 2.45 -8.25 -5.69
C MET A 63 3.16 -8.24 -7.05
N LEU A 64 3.96 -9.26 -7.30
CA LEU A 64 4.69 -9.45 -8.56
C LEU A 64 4.77 -10.94 -8.90
N THR A 65 5.06 -11.24 -10.16
CA THR A 65 5.27 -12.62 -10.56
C THR A 65 6.65 -13.12 -10.15
N ARG A 66 6.79 -14.44 -10.01
CA ARG A 66 8.08 -15.07 -9.72
C ARG A 66 9.11 -14.82 -10.85
N SER A 67 8.66 -14.72 -12.11
CA SER A 67 9.54 -14.37 -13.24
C SER A 67 10.09 -12.96 -13.10
N THR A 68 9.24 -11.98 -12.83
CA THR A 68 9.65 -10.58 -12.58
C THR A 68 10.68 -10.50 -11.46
N LEU A 69 10.44 -11.20 -10.35
CA LEU A 69 11.37 -11.24 -9.23
C LEU A 69 12.75 -11.82 -9.62
N LYS A 70 12.78 -12.86 -10.47
CA LYS A 70 14.03 -13.44 -10.96
C LYS A 70 14.78 -12.50 -11.91
N GLU A 71 14.05 -11.81 -12.81
CA GLU A 71 14.64 -10.88 -13.79
C GLU A 71 15.35 -9.71 -13.10
N MET A 72 14.83 -9.24 -11.96
CA MET A 72 15.47 -8.19 -11.17
C MET A 72 16.59 -8.69 -10.23
N GLY A 73 16.88 -9.99 -10.23
CA GLY A 73 17.95 -10.55 -9.40
C GLY A 73 17.51 -11.03 -8.01
N GLY A 74 16.22 -11.11 -7.74
CA GLY A 74 15.66 -11.55 -6.47
C GLY A 74 15.15 -10.39 -5.59
N TRP A 75 14.68 -10.75 -4.39
CA TRP A 75 14.18 -9.77 -3.42
C TRP A 75 15.35 -8.95 -2.85
N PRO A 76 15.25 -7.60 -2.82
CA PRO A 76 16.32 -6.77 -2.27
C PRO A 76 16.57 -7.09 -0.79
N ALA A 77 17.83 -7.19 -0.41
CA ALA A 77 18.22 -7.34 0.98
C ALA A 77 18.49 -5.98 1.62
N GLY A 78 18.01 -5.78 2.85
CA GLY A 78 18.28 -4.55 3.59
C GLY A 78 17.42 -4.42 4.84
N PRO A 79 17.88 -3.69 5.86
CA PRO A 79 17.13 -3.51 7.11
C PRO A 79 15.99 -2.48 6.99
N ARG A 80 15.97 -1.69 5.92
CA ARG A 80 14.98 -0.61 5.70
C ARG A 80 14.78 -0.35 4.22
N ARG A 81 13.61 0.22 3.85
CA ARG A 81 13.26 0.67 2.49
C ARG A 81 13.29 -0.44 1.43
N VAL A 82 12.99 -1.68 1.84
CA VAL A 82 13.02 -2.85 0.96
C VAL A 82 12.00 -2.72 -0.17
N ASP A 83 10.83 -2.19 0.13
CA ASP A 83 9.75 -1.85 -0.82
C ASP A 83 10.23 -0.86 -1.89
N ARG A 84 10.91 0.20 -1.49
CA ARG A 84 11.47 1.19 -2.41
C ARG A 84 12.59 0.61 -3.27
N LEU A 85 13.48 -0.18 -2.69
CA LEU A 85 14.54 -0.87 -3.44
C LEU A 85 13.95 -1.85 -4.45
N LEU A 86 12.84 -2.52 -4.12
CA LEU A 86 12.12 -3.37 -5.06
C LEU A 86 11.58 -2.54 -6.24
N ILE A 87 10.92 -1.43 -5.98
CA ILE A 87 10.37 -0.53 -7.01
C ILE A 87 11.50 -0.02 -7.93
N GLU A 88 12.58 0.49 -7.36
CA GLU A 88 13.75 0.96 -8.12
C GLU A 88 14.37 -0.16 -8.98
N GLY A 89 14.43 -1.38 -8.45
CA GLY A 89 14.92 -2.55 -9.19
C GLY A 89 14.01 -2.94 -10.36
N ILE A 90 12.70 -2.84 -10.20
CA ILE A 90 11.71 -3.07 -11.27
C ILE A 90 11.86 -2.04 -12.38
N GLU A 91 11.97 -0.76 -12.03
CA GLU A 91 12.18 0.32 -13.01
C GLU A 91 13.50 0.15 -13.77
N ALA A 92 14.57 -0.27 -13.07
CA ALA A 92 15.88 -0.48 -13.69
C ALA A 92 15.89 -1.56 -14.77
N VAL A 93 15.01 -2.56 -14.69
CA VAL A 93 14.84 -3.59 -15.73
C VAL A 93 13.72 -3.26 -16.73
N GLY A 94 13.20 -2.02 -16.72
CA GLY A 94 12.14 -1.57 -17.64
C GLY A 94 10.74 -2.08 -17.28
N GLY A 95 10.55 -2.58 -16.07
CA GLY A 95 9.23 -2.99 -15.56
C GLY A 95 8.36 -1.81 -15.17
N THR A 96 7.07 -2.08 -15.00
CA THR A 96 6.05 -1.08 -14.65
C THR A 96 5.34 -1.45 -13.36
N ILE A 97 4.95 -0.44 -12.60
CA ILE A 97 4.20 -0.58 -11.35
C ILE A 97 2.82 0.05 -11.53
N TYR A 98 1.77 -0.70 -11.21
CA TYR A 98 0.40 -0.21 -11.27
C TYR A 98 -0.20 -0.11 -9.87
N ARG A 99 -0.75 1.06 -9.55
CA ARG A 99 -1.43 1.34 -8.30
C ARG A 99 -2.93 1.17 -8.47
N SER A 100 -3.48 0.10 -7.90
CA SER A 100 -4.93 -0.15 -7.89
C SER A 100 -5.63 0.68 -6.80
N HIS A 101 -6.96 0.58 -6.73
CA HIS A 101 -7.76 1.19 -5.66
C HIS A 101 -7.30 0.73 -4.27
N GLY A 102 -7.54 1.58 -3.26
CA GLY A 102 -7.19 1.29 -1.87
C GLY A 102 -8.24 0.48 -1.09
N VAL A 103 -9.44 0.29 -1.67
CA VAL A 103 -10.53 -0.45 -1.00
C VAL A 103 -10.09 -1.87 -0.64
N GLY A 104 -10.41 -2.32 0.58
CA GLY A 104 -10.00 -3.62 1.08
C GLY A 104 -8.58 -3.65 1.66
N TYR A 105 -7.97 -2.48 1.86
CA TYR A 105 -6.70 -2.33 2.58
C TYR A 105 -6.76 -1.13 3.52
N LEU A 106 -6.36 -1.33 4.77
CA LEU A 106 -6.26 -0.27 5.78
C LEU A 106 -4.87 -0.31 6.42
N LEU A 107 -4.09 0.74 6.17
CA LEU A 107 -2.78 0.95 6.79
C LEU A 107 -2.96 1.35 8.25
N ARG A 108 -2.27 0.68 9.17
CA ARG A 108 -2.21 1.07 10.58
C ARG A 108 -1.02 1.98 10.84
N ARG A 109 -1.27 3.05 11.59
CA ARG A 109 -0.22 3.90 12.15
C ARG A 109 -0.36 3.97 13.66
N ASP A 110 0.61 3.40 14.35
CA ASP A 110 0.67 3.45 15.81
C ASP A 110 1.31 4.76 16.29
N SER A 111 0.94 5.18 17.49
CA SER A 111 1.45 6.38 18.15
C SER A 111 2.97 6.36 18.44
N TYR A 112 3.60 5.17 18.38
CA TYR A 112 5.04 5.03 18.54
C TYR A 112 5.73 5.04 17.19
N ALA A 113 6.14 6.23 16.74
CA ALA A 113 6.89 6.41 15.49
C ALA A 113 8.17 5.55 15.40
N ALA A 114 8.73 5.13 16.54
CA ALA A 114 9.91 4.27 16.60
C ALA A 114 9.68 2.86 16.03
N ASN A 115 8.43 2.40 15.96
CA ASN A 115 8.07 1.07 15.45
C ASN A 115 7.88 1.04 13.93
N HIS A 116 7.81 2.19 13.27
CA HIS A 116 7.60 2.26 11.83
C HIS A 116 8.91 2.60 11.10
N THR A 117 9.17 1.88 10.01
CA THR A 117 10.29 2.19 9.10
C THR A 117 10.10 3.51 8.37
N TRP A 118 8.85 3.89 8.10
CA TRP A 118 8.48 5.18 7.50
C TRP A 118 8.02 6.14 8.59
N GLN A 119 8.92 7.06 8.97
CA GLN A 119 8.72 8.00 10.07
C GLN A 119 8.12 9.31 9.54
N VAL A 120 6.80 9.35 9.45
CA VAL A 120 6.02 10.58 9.25
C VAL A 120 5.05 10.74 10.41
N ASP A 121 4.74 11.98 10.74
CA ASP A 121 3.80 12.32 11.81
C ASP A 121 2.33 12.25 11.33
N ASP A 122 1.40 12.36 12.26
CA ASP A 122 -0.03 12.32 11.96
C ASP A 122 -0.47 13.49 11.09
N ASP A 123 0.16 14.65 11.19
CA ASP A 123 -0.14 15.85 10.41
C ASP A 123 0.06 15.62 8.91
N TYR A 124 1.04 14.79 8.54
CA TYR A 124 1.22 14.37 7.14
C TYR A 124 -0.03 13.68 6.57
N PHE A 125 -0.65 12.80 7.36
CA PHE A 125 -1.86 12.08 6.94
C PHE A 125 -3.10 12.97 6.98
N LEU A 126 -3.24 13.79 8.04
CA LEU A 126 -4.35 14.73 8.20
C LEU A 126 -4.41 15.77 7.06
N ALA A 127 -3.25 16.29 6.64
CA ALA A 127 -3.17 17.25 5.54
C ALA A 127 -3.67 16.72 4.19
N GLN A 128 -3.72 15.40 4.02
CA GLN A 128 -4.14 14.73 2.80
C GLN A 128 -5.52 14.08 2.93
N ALA A 129 -6.15 14.17 4.09
CA ALA A 129 -7.45 13.56 4.34
C ALA A 129 -8.56 14.28 3.57
N VAL A 130 -9.35 13.52 2.82
CA VAL A 130 -10.56 14.00 2.12
C VAL A 130 -11.84 13.58 2.85
N ASP A 131 -11.77 12.56 3.70
CA ASP A 131 -12.83 12.13 4.61
C ASP A 131 -12.22 11.51 5.86
N GLN A 132 -12.97 11.52 6.97
CA GLN A 132 -12.53 10.95 8.24
C GLN A 132 -13.69 10.37 9.05
N ARG A 133 -13.39 9.30 9.78
CA ARG A 133 -14.33 8.62 10.68
C ARG A 133 -13.70 8.45 12.06
N PRO A 134 -14.45 8.66 13.14
CA PRO A 134 -13.96 8.37 14.49
C PRO A 134 -13.79 6.88 14.70
N GLY A 135 -12.73 6.49 15.40
CA GLY A 135 -12.41 5.10 15.71
C GLY A 135 -11.79 4.34 14.54
N LEU A 136 -11.56 3.05 14.78
CA LEU A 136 -11.16 2.08 13.75
C LEU A 136 -12.39 1.66 12.95
N ASP A 137 -12.52 2.16 11.73
CA ASP A 137 -13.65 1.85 10.83
C ASP A 137 -13.18 0.99 9.66
N LEU A 138 -13.20 -0.33 9.86
CA LEU A 138 -12.82 -1.30 8.83
C LEU A 138 -13.80 -1.30 7.66
N GLN A 139 -15.10 -1.09 7.94
CA GLN A 139 -16.13 -1.06 6.90
C GLN A 139 -15.94 0.13 5.96
N PHE A 140 -15.55 1.29 6.48
CA PHE A 140 -15.22 2.47 5.69
C PHE A 140 -14.10 2.21 4.68
N ALA A 141 -13.11 1.39 5.04
CA ALA A 141 -12.02 0.97 4.17
C ALA A 141 -12.37 -0.24 3.28
N GLY A 142 -13.58 -0.80 3.38
CA GLY A 142 -13.98 -2.00 2.67
C GLY A 142 -13.29 -3.27 3.19
N VAL A 143 -12.74 -3.24 4.39
CA VAL A 143 -12.16 -4.40 5.08
C VAL A 143 -13.27 -5.07 5.88
N VAL A 144 -14.07 -5.87 5.21
CA VAL A 144 -15.12 -6.68 5.82
C VAL A 144 -14.73 -8.15 5.78
N ALA A 145 -15.15 -8.89 6.82
CA ALA A 145 -14.92 -10.32 6.90
C ALA A 145 -15.87 -11.10 5.98
#